data_504fa55ce4007d08f39a683251511e76
#
_entry.id   504fa55ce4007d08f39a683251511e76
#
_cell.length_a   1.000
_cell.length_b   1.000
_cell.length_c   1.000
_cell.angle_alpha   90.00
_cell.angle_beta   90.00
_cell.angle_gamma   90.00
#
_symmetry.space_group_name_H-M   'P 1'
#
loop_
_entity.id
_entity.type
_entity.pdbx_description
1 polymer ?
#
loop_
_entity_poly.entity_id
_entity_poly.type
_entity_poly.pdbx_seq_one_letter_code
_entity_poly.pdbx_strand_id
1 'polypeptide(L)'
;MKPTFAITVLAGSLLLAGGVAANERTEDYLNTLTELGYPAPEENELVHIPPTMQDLEASDMHPEFKRVIRRGYDLFTNTQQLRGENVFNNMNCSSCHLGEGRMPFSAPVWPAAVTLPNFRGKNGHVNNLEERIAGCFTYSMNGKPPEYGSDNMLALAAYHQWLAKGVEMYPDKPIYGRGFPAPERPEALSYANGEKLYQEQCAVCHSENGEGLQVDGKTVFPAPWGDGSNNWGAGIVRVFTAAGFI
;
A
#
# COMPACT_ATOMS: atom_id res chain seq x y z
N MET A 1 -19.42 -8.65 -67.27
CA MET A 1 -18.48 -7.82 -66.51
C MET A 1 -19.06 -7.65 -65.10
N LYS A 2 -18.50 -8.30 -64.06
CA LYS A 2 -18.90 -8.14 -62.66
C LYS A 2 -17.85 -7.26 -61.99
N PRO A 3 -18.19 -6.23 -61.20
CA PRO A 3 -17.22 -5.44 -60.46
C PRO A 3 -16.78 -6.18 -59.22
N THR A 4 -15.48 -6.33 -59.06
CA THR A 4 -14.82 -6.90 -57.88
C THR A 4 -14.62 -5.75 -56.90
N PHE A 5 -15.34 -5.78 -55.75
CA PHE A 5 -15.09 -4.86 -54.61
C PHE A 5 -13.91 -5.38 -53.82
N ALA A 6 -12.82 -4.60 -53.83
CA ALA A 6 -11.69 -4.82 -52.91
C ALA A 6 -12.06 -4.22 -51.52
N ILE A 7 -12.24 -5.08 -50.55
CA ILE A 7 -12.35 -4.67 -49.12
C ILE A 7 -10.92 -4.53 -48.59
N THR A 8 -10.48 -3.29 -48.43
CA THR A 8 -9.22 -2.98 -47.74
C THR A 8 -9.47 -3.08 -46.22
N VAL A 9 -8.89 -4.13 -45.64
CA VAL A 9 -8.91 -4.32 -44.16
C VAL A 9 -7.89 -3.36 -43.56
N LEU A 10 -8.37 -2.26 -42.98
CA LEU A 10 -7.62 -1.38 -42.08
C LEU A 10 -7.87 -1.85 -40.65
N ALA A 11 -7.24 -2.94 -40.23
CA ALA A 11 -7.24 -3.42 -38.86
C ALA A 11 -5.83 -3.88 -38.49
N GLY A 12 -5.00 -2.97 -38.00
CA GLY A 12 -3.64 -3.36 -37.60
C GLY A 12 -2.85 -2.36 -36.79
N SER A 13 -3.31 -1.11 -36.64
CA SER A 13 -2.44 -0.06 -36.08
C SER A 13 -2.78 0.41 -34.66
N LEU A 14 -3.91 0.03 -34.08
CA LEU A 14 -4.29 0.50 -32.72
C LEU A 14 -3.79 -0.40 -31.59
N LEU A 15 -3.51 -1.68 -31.85
CA LEU A 15 -3.06 -2.61 -30.80
C LEU A 15 -1.56 -2.49 -30.46
N LEU A 16 -0.75 -1.99 -31.39
CA LEU A 16 0.71 -1.82 -31.19
C LEU A 16 1.03 -0.55 -30.36
N ALA A 17 0.27 0.52 -30.49
CA ALA A 17 0.53 1.77 -29.74
C ALA A 17 0.27 1.64 -28.25
N GLY A 18 -0.74 0.86 -27.83
CA GLY A 18 -1.04 0.61 -26.42
C GLY A 18 0.03 -0.25 -25.73
N GLY A 19 0.61 -1.22 -26.44
CA GLY A 19 1.66 -2.09 -25.90
C GLY A 19 2.99 -1.36 -25.69
N VAL A 20 3.39 -0.48 -26.60
CA VAL A 20 4.63 0.30 -26.49
C VAL A 20 4.56 1.29 -25.33
N ALA A 21 3.46 2.05 -25.21
CA ALA A 21 3.30 3.02 -24.11
C ALA A 21 3.22 2.36 -22.72
N ALA A 22 2.62 1.16 -22.61
CA ALA A 22 2.58 0.41 -21.36
C ALA A 22 3.97 -0.12 -20.97
N ASN A 23 4.79 -0.51 -21.94
CA ASN A 23 6.15 -0.99 -21.70
C ASN A 23 7.07 0.17 -21.27
N GLU A 24 7.01 1.31 -21.93
CA GLU A 24 7.75 2.53 -21.55
C GLU A 24 7.42 2.97 -20.13
N ARG A 25 6.15 3.04 -19.76
CA ARG A 25 5.73 3.39 -18.38
C ARG A 25 6.30 2.40 -17.35
N THR A 26 6.36 1.13 -17.67
CA THR A 26 6.91 0.10 -16.79
C THR A 26 8.43 0.25 -16.67
N GLU A 27 9.13 0.49 -17.74
CA GLU A 27 10.57 0.72 -17.74
C GLU A 27 10.95 1.97 -16.93
N ASP A 28 10.27 3.09 -17.14
CA ASP A 28 10.49 4.33 -16.38
C ASP A 28 10.24 4.12 -14.88
N TYR A 29 9.18 3.39 -14.53
CA TYR A 29 8.87 3.06 -13.14
C TYR A 29 9.99 2.23 -12.50
N LEU A 30 10.45 1.17 -13.16
CA LEU A 30 11.50 0.30 -12.66
C LEU A 30 12.87 1.03 -12.58
N ASN A 31 13.17 1.90 -13.54
CA ASN A 31 14.36 2.74 -13.51
C ASN A 31 14.34 3.66 -12.29
N THR A 32 13.21 4.33 -12.03
CA THR A 32 13.03 5.18 -10.84
C THR A 32 13.24 4.39 -9.55
N LEU A 33 12.69 3.18 -9.45
CA LEU A 33 12.89 2.32 -8.28
C LEU A 33 14.35 1.91 -8.10
N THR A 34 15.05 1.61 -9.19
CA THR A 34 16.47 1.25 -9.17
C THR A 34 17.33 2.44 -8.71
N GLU A 35 17.03 3.67 -9.18
CA GLU A 35 17.70 4.91 -8.72
C GLU A 35 17.47 5.17 -7.22
N LEU A 36 16.31 4.75 -6.68
CA LEU A 36 15.99 4.80 -5.25
C LEU A 36 16.62 3.63 -4.44
N GLY A 37 17.38 2.74 -5.08
CA GLY A 37 18.08 1.63 -4.44
C GLY A 37 17.24 0.37 -4.25
N TYR A 38 16.05 0.28 -4.84
CA TYR A 38 15.26 -0.96 -4.80
C TYR A 38 15.80 -2.01 -5.80
N PRO A 39 15.72 -3.31 -5.47
CA PRO A 39 16.17 -4.36 -6.36
C PRO A 39 15.31 -4.42 -7.64
N ALA A 40 15.91 -4.79 -8.75
CA ALA A 40 15.17 -5.08 -9.97
C ALA A 40 14.27 -6.32 -9.75
N PRO A 41 13.10 -6.41 -10.43
CA PRO A 41 12.26 -7.60 -10.36
C PRO A 41 12.94 -8.81 -10.98
N GLU A 42 12.65 -9.99 -10.42
CA GLU A 42 13.02 -11.25 -11.07
C GLU A 42 12.10 -11.53 -12.29
N GLU A 43 12.56 -12.33 -13.23
CA GLU A 43 11.84 -12.64 -14.48
C GLU A 43 10.44 -13.25 -14.23
N ASN A 44 10.28 -13.98 -13.15
CA ASN A 44 9.04 -14.64 -12.78
C ASN A 44 8.12 -13.79 -11.85
N GLU A 45 8.50 -12.59 -11.51
CA GLU A 45 7.69 -11.72 -10.64
C GLU A 45 6.62 -10.94 -11.41
N LEU A 46 5.49 -10.72 -10.76
CA LEU A 46 4.43 -9.84 -11.23
C LEU A 46 4.74 -8.40 -10.83
N VAL A 47 5.10 -7.58 -11.81
CA VAL A 47 5.23 -6.13 -11.64
C VAL A 47 3.89 -5.48 -11.93
N HIS A 48 3.40 -4.68 -10.99
CA HIS A 48 2.19 -3.88 -11.15
C HIS A 48 2.44 -2.43 -10.73
N ILE A 49 2.00 -1.51 -11.57
CA ILE A 49 2.01 -0.07 -11.30
C ILE A 49 0.61 0.35 -10.87
N PRO A 50 0.35 0.53 -9.56
CA PRO A 50 -0.97 0.88 -9.11
C PRO A 50 -1.41 2.24 -9.68
N PRO A 51 -2.67 2.38 -10.12
CA PRO A 51 -3.18 3.63 -10.64
C PRO A 51 -3.20 4.73 -9.58
N THR A 52 -3.10 5.97 -10.04
CA THR A 52 -3.15 7.18 -9.22
C THR A 52 -4.57 7.73 -9.09
N MET A 53 -4.77 8.72 -8.24
CA MET A 53 -6.05 9.46 -8.20
C MET A 53 -6.28 10.27 -9.48
N GLN A 54 -5.23 10.70 -10.18
CA GLN A 54 -5.37 11.33 -11.51
C GLN A 54 -5.89 10.33 -12.55
N ASP A 55 -5.40 9.08 -12.52
CA ASP A 55 -5.92 8.00 -13.38
C ASP A 55 -7.41 7.71 -13.08
N LEU A 56 -7.83 7.84 -11.80
CA LEU A 56 -9.25 7.72 -11.42
C LEU A 56 -10.09 8.81 -12.07
N GLU A 57 -9.66 10.06 -11.99
CA GLU A 57 -10.39 11.19 -12.58
C GLU A 57 -10.50 11.06 -14.10
N ALA A 58 -9.45 10.60 -14.76
CA ALA A 58 -9.43 10.39 -16.20
C ALA A 58 -10.21 9.13 -16.66
N SER A 59 -10.60 8.23 -15.74
CA SER A 59 -11.30 7.00 -16.09
C SER A 59 -12.76 7.25 -16.50
N ASP A 60 -13.34 6.28 -17.20
CA ASP A 60 -14.76 6.24 -17.59
C ASP A 60 -15.68 5.59 -16.52
N MET A 61 -15.16 5.37 -15.29
CA MET A 61 -15.92 4.77 -14.21
C MET A 61 -17.11 5.64 -13.80
N HIS A 62 -18.18 4.98 -13.35
CA HIS A 62 -19.39 5.67 -12.87
C HIS A 62 -19.03 6.70 -11.77
N PRO A 63 -19.56 7.94 -11.84
CA PRO A 63 -19.21 9.02 -10.91
C PRO A 63 -19.39 8.67 -9.44
N GLU A 64 -20.43 7.91 -9.10
CA GLU A 64 -20.66 7.45 -7.73
C GLU A 64 -19.57 6.48 -7.25
N PHE A 65 -19.09 5.58 -8.13
CA PHE A 65 -17.98 4.69 -7.76
C PHE A 65 -16.67 5.48 -7.58
N LYS A 66 -16.39 6.47 -8.44
CA LYS A 66 -15.26 7.39 -8.22
C LYS A 66 -15.36 8.09 -6.85
N ARG A 67 -16.56 8.52 -6.45
CA ARG A 67 -16.80 9.16 -5.15
C ARG A 67 -16.44 8.22 -3.99
N VAL A 68 -16.83 6.97 -4.07
CA VAL A 68 -16.52 5.95 -3.04
C VAL A 68 -15.01 5.70 -2.97
N ILE A 69 -14.32 5.59 -4.11
CA ILE A 69 -12.86 5.40 -4.15
C ILE A 69 -12.13 6.61 -3.57
N ARG A 70 -12.56 7.87 -3.90
CA ARG A 70 -11.99 9.09 -3.30
C ARG A 70 -12.17 9.09 -1.78
N ARG A 71 -13.34 8.70 -1.29
CA ARG A 71 -13.56 8.57 0.15
C ARG A 71 -12.58 7.57 0.78
N GLY A 72 -12.32 6.43 0.12
CA GLY A 72 -11.33 5.44 0.55
C GLY A 72 -9.90 6.00 0.58
N TYR A 73 -9.51 6.75 -0.44
CA TYR A 73 -8.24 7.46 -0.48
C TYR A 73 -8.10 8.46 0.67
N ASP A 74 -9.13 9.29 0.91
CA ASP A 74 -9.14 10.28 1.99
C ASP A 74 -9.03 9.62 3.36
N LEU A 75 -9.74 8.51 3.59
CA LEU A 75 -9.65 7.71 4.81
C LEU A 75 -8.26 7.08 4.98
N PHE A 76 -7.65 6.63 3.91
CA PHE A 76 -6.35 5.99 3.91
C PHE A 76 -5.22 6.98 4.23
N THR A 77 -5.24 8.16 3.61
CA THR A 77 -4.21 9.19 3.76
C THR A 77 -4.40 10.05 4.99
N ASN A 78 -5.63 10.23 5.44
CA ASN A 78 -5.99 10.96 6.66
C ASN A 78 -6.94 10.13 7.54
N THR A 79 -6.44 9.02 8.07
CA THR A 79 -7.21 8.10 8.93
C THR A 79 -7.61 8.78 10.25
N GLN A 80 -6.91 9.86 10.64
CA GLN A 80 -7.21 10.64 11.85
C GLN A 80 -8.60 11.29 11.83
N GLN A 81 -9.26 11.43 10.69
CA GLN A 81 -10.66 11.85 10.66
C GLN A 81 -11.62 10.88 11.36
N LEU A 82 -11.18 9.64 11.64
CA LEU A 82 -11.90 8.64 12.43
C LEU A 82 -11.43 8.57 13.90
N ARG A 83 -10.66 9.56 14.36
CA ARG A 83 -10.15 9.60 15.72
C ARG A 83 -11.28 9.70 16.74
N GLY A 84 -11.14 8.92 17.83
CA GLY A 84 -12.15 8.86 18.90
C GLY A 84 -13.30 7.89 18.63
N GLU A 85 -13.45 7.42 17.38
CA GLU A 85 -14.42 6.41 16.99
C GLU A 85 -13.74 5.09 16.62
N ASN A 86 -12.85 5.14 15.63
CA ASN A 86 -12.18 3.95 15.08
C ASN A 86 -10.65 3.97 15.32
N VAL A 87 -10.05 5.13 15.58
CA VAL A 87 -8.62 5.35 15.73
C VAL A 87 -8.30 5.98 17.09
N PHE A 88 -7.35 5.41 17.83
CA PHE A 88 -6.98 5.87 19.17
C PHE A 88 -5.48 6.15 19.33
N ASN A 89 -4.72 6.17 18.24
CA ASN A 89 -3.34 6.63 18.21
C ASN A 89 -3.15 7.73 17.14
N ASN A 90 -1.91 8.14 16.90
CA ASN A 90 -1.60 9.22 15.96
C ASN A 90 -1.20 8.73 14.56
N MET A 91 -1.54 7.48 14.20
CA MET A 91 -1.16 6.86 12.94
C MET A 91 -2.20 7.08 11.84
N ASN A 92 -1.73 7.13 10.60
CA ASN A 92 -2.55 6.96 9.40
C ASN A 92 -2.18 5.62 8.71
N CYS A 93 -3.02 5.10 7.84
CA CYS A 93 -2.64 3.93 7.02
C CYS A 93 -1.37 4.22 6.22
N SER A 94 -1.27 5.43 5.66
CA SER A 94 -0.09 5.92 4.92
C SER A 94 1.17 6.08 5.77
N SER A 95 1.11 6.03 7.11
CA SER A 95 2.29 6.07 7.97
C SER A 95 3.20 4.83 7.82
N CYS A 96 2.61 3.69 7.40
CA CYS A 96 3.35 2.45 7.16
C CYS A 96 3.25 1.98 5.70
N HIS A 97 2.16 2.30 5.02
CA HIS A 97 1.91 1.96 3.62
C HIS A 97 2.23 3.17 2.74
N LEU A 98 3.54 3.38 2.48
CA LEU A 98 4.05 4.59 1.83
C LEU A 98 3.52 4.77 0.39
N GLY A 99 3.67 5.98 -0.13
CA GLY A 99 3.19 6.32 -1.47
C GLY A 99 1.69 6.07 -1.62
N GLU A 100 0.89 6.40 -0.59
CA GLU A 100 -0.57 6.19 -0.59
C GLU A 100 -0.96 4.70 -0.72
N GLY A 101 -0.13 3.80 -0.19
CA GLY A 101 -0.32 2.35 -0.30
C GLY A 101 0.10 1.74 -1.62
N ARG A 102 0.81 2.49 -2.48
CA ARG A 102 1.26 2.07 -3.80
C ARG A 102 2.73 1.67 -3.87
N MET A 103 3.56 2.17 -2.94
CA MET A 103 5.01 2.00 -2.97
C MET A 103 5.40 0.54 -2.77
N PRO A 104 6.16 -0.07 -3.71
CA PRO A 104 6.71 -1.41 -3.51
C PRO A 104 7.68 -1.40 -2.33
N PHE A 105 7.90 -2.55 -1.71
CA PHE A 105 8.73 -2.74 -0.51
C PHE A 105 8.31 -1.93 0.73
N SER A 106 7.22 -1.18 0.65
CA SER A 106 6.59 -0.47 1.76
C SER A 106 5.18 -1.03 2.07
N ALA A 107 5.07 -2.34 1.99
CA ALA A 107 3.82 -3.09 2.16
C ALA A 107 2.66 -2.53 1.33
N PRO A 108 2.76 -2.45 -0.01
CA PRO A 108 1.67 -1.99 -0.86
C PRO A 108 0.38 -2.71 -0.53
N VAL A 109 -0.76 -2.01 -0.62
CA VAL A 109 -2.03 -2.58 -0.14
C VAL A 109 -2.83 -3.30 -1.22
N TRP A 110 -2.57 -3.03 -2.49
CA TRP A 110 -3.26 -3.64 -3.61
C TRP A 110 -3.18 -5.19 -3.66
N PRO A 111 -2.06 -5.84 -3.23
CA PRO A 111 -1.99 -7.30 -3.24
C PRO A 111 -3.08 -7.95 -2.39
N ALA A 112 -3.54 -7.29 -1.32
CA ALA A 112 -4.62 -7.80 -0.49
C ALA A 112 -5.94 -7.92 -1.26
N ALA A 113 -6.21 -7.01 -2.20
CA ALA A 113 -7.44 -7.02 -3.00
C ALA A 113 -7.52 -8.20 -3.98
N VAL A 114 -6.37 -8.74 -4.42
CA VAL A 114 -6.32 -9.85 -5.39
C VAL A 114 -5.89 -11.18 -4.78
N THR A 115 -5.40 -11.20 -3.54
CA THR A 115 -5.01 -12.45 -2.87
C THR A 115 -5.95 -12.89 -1.75
N LEU A 116 -6.96 -12.10 -1.43
CA LEU A 116 -8.00 -12.45 -0.46
C LEU A 116 -9.35 -12.68 -1.17
N PRO A 117 -10.21 -13.58 -0.65
CA PRO A 117 -10.05 -14.32 0.62
C PRO A 117 -8.97 -15.40 0.58
N ASN A 118 -8.24 -15.59 1.68
CA ASN A 118 -7.22 -16.63 1.79
C ASN A 118 -6.97 -17.00 3.26
N PHE A 119 -6.43 -18.22 3.50
CA PHE A 119 -6.03 -18.65 4.83
C PHE A 119 -4.85 -17.84 5.36
N ARG A 120 -4.95 -17.40 6.60
CA ARG A 120 -3.89 -16.65 7.28
C ARG A 120 -3.44 -17.37 8.55
N GLY A 121 -2.19 -17.83 8.56
CA GLY A 121 -1.60 -18.50 9.72
C GLY A 121 -1.52 -17.64 10.99
N LYS A 122 -1.58 -16.29 10.86
CA LYS A 122 -1.54 -15.38 12.03
C LYS A 122 -2.77 -15.51 12.93
N ASN A 123 -3.93 -15.80 12.38
CA ASN A 123 -5.21 -15.92 13.11
C ASN A 123 -5.94 -17.24 12.86
N GLY A 124 -5.35 -18.13 12.06
CA GLY A 124 -5.81 -19.52 11.91
C GLY A 124 -7.12 -19.71 11.13
N HIS A 125 -7.56 -18.73 10.35
CA HIS A 125 -8.75 -18.87 9.52
C HIS A 125 -8.62 -18.15 8.16
N VAL A 126 -9.62 -18.33 7.28
CA VAL A 126 -9.73 -17.65 6.00
C VAL A 126 -10.20 -16.22 6.23
N ASN A 127 -9.38 -15.24 5.86
CA ASN A 127 -9.73 -13.82 5.92
C ASN A 127 -10.20 -13.31 4.56
N ASN A 128 -11.15 -12.40 4.56
CA ASN A 128 -11.49 -11.55 3.44
C ASN A 128 -10.75 -10.19 3.53
N LEU A 129 -10.97 -9.32 2.55
CA LEU A 129 -10.32 -8.01 2.49
C LEU A 129 -10.74 -7.10 3.66
N GLU A 130 -12.03 -7.08 4.02
CA GLU A 130 -12.52 -6.24 5.12
C GLU A 130 -11.93 -6.68 6.47
N GLU A 131 -11.85 -8.00 6.74
CA GLU A 131 -11.17 -8.51 7.94
C GLU A 131 -9.68 -8.14 7.95
N ARG A 132 -9.03 -8.11 6.78
CA ARG A 132 -7.63 -7.66 6.71
C ARG A 132 -7.50 -6.19 7.07
N ILE A 133 -8.40 -5.34 6.58
CA ILE A 133 -8.47 -3.91 6.91
C ILE A 133 -8.83 -3.73 8.39
N ALA A 134 -9.83 -4.47 8.91
CA ALA A 134 -10.23 -4.46 10.30
C ALA A 134 -9.06 -4.74 11.26
N GLY A 135 -8.19 -5.68 10.91
CA GLY A 135 -6.98 -5.97 11.68
C GLY A 135 -6.00 -4.79 11.76
N CYS A 136 -5.97 -3.90 10.76
CA CYS A 136 -5.16 -2.68 10.83
C CYS A 136 -5.74 -1.69 11.86
N PHE A 137 -7.05 -1.50 11.90
CA PHE A 137 -7.68 -0.66 12.93
C PHE A 137 -7.43 -1.21 14.33
N THR A 138 -7.62 -2.52 14.52
CA THR A 138 -7.43 -3.16 15.83
C THR A 138 -6.00 -3.05 16.34
N TYR A 139 -5.01 -3.30 15.48
CA TYR A 139 -3.62 -3.46 15.92
C TYR A 139 -2.76 -2.23 15.62
N SER A 140 -2.84 -1.68 14.41
CA SER A 140 -1.98 -0.57 14.01
C SER A 140 -2.53 0.77 14.47
N MET A 141 -3.87 0.91 14.63
CA MET A 141 -4.52 2.16 15.03
C MET A 141 -4.96 2.15 16.50
N ASN A 142 -4.65 1.11 17.29
CA ASN A 142 -5.14 0.95 18.68
C ASN A 142 -6.66 1.11 18.80
N GLY A 143 -7.42 0.73 17.79
CA GLY A 143 -8.79 1.15 17.63
C GLY A 143 -9.78 0.01 17.46
N LYS A 144 -10.92 0.38 16.94
CA LYS A 144 -12.00 -0.52 16.55
C LYS A 144 -12.28 -0.37 15.07
N PRO A 145 -12.43 -1.44 14.29
CA PRO A 145 -12.72 -1.30 12.88
C PRO A 145 -14.09 -0.63 12.67
N PRO A 146 -14.28 0.10 11.57
CA PRO A 146 -15.62 0.40 11.07
C PRO A 146 -16.41 -0.89 10.91
N GLU A 147 -17.73 -0.83 11.06
CA GLU A 147 -18.59 -2.00 10.86
C GLU A 147 -18.43 -2.57 9.44
N TYR A 148 -18.51 -3.90 9.33
CA TYR A 148 -18.49 -4.58 8.02
C TYR A 148 -19.67 -4.10 7.17
N GLY A 149 -19.39 -3.80 5.89
CA GLY A 149 -20.38 -3.25 4.98
C GLY A 149 -20.75 -1.79 5.21
N SER A 150 -20.16 -1.09 6.21
CA SER A 150 -20.35 0.35 6.37
C SER A 150 -19.72 1.14 5.22
N ASP A 151 -20.18 2.38 5.00
CA ASP A 151 -19.65 3.28 3.97
C ASP A 151 -18.14 3.47 4.08
N ASN A 152 -17.59 3.57 5.29
CA ASN A 152 -16.15 3.72 5.51
C ASN A 152 -15.38 2.44 5.18
N MET A 153 -15.90 1.27 5.55
CA MET A 153 -15.27 -0.02 5.22
C MET A 153 -15.35 -0.29 3.71
N LEU A 154 -16.51 -0.06 3.11
CA LEU A 154 -16.71 -0.16 1.65
C LEU A 154 -15.76 0.76 0.89
N ALA A 155 -15.60 2.01 1.34
CA ALA A 155 -14.72 2.98 0.70
C ALA A 155 -13.24 2.54 0.77
N LEU A 156 -12.78 2.06 1.92
CA LEU A 156 -11.43 1.52 2.06
C LEU A 156 -11.21 0.29 1.17
N ALA A 157 -12.16 -0.65 1.14
CA ALA A 157 -12.08 -1.82 0.27
C ALA A 157 -12.07 -1.43 -1.22
N ALA A 158 -12.90 -0.48 -1.62
CA ALA A 158 -12.95 0.04 -3.00
C ALA A 158 -11.62 0.71 -3.41
N TYR A 159 -10.97 1.43 -2.50
CA TYR A 159 -9.65 2.00 -2.74
C TYR A 159 -8.58 0.92 -2.96
N HIS A 160 -8.55 -0.13 -2.13
CA HIS A 160 -7.63 -1.26 -2.33
C HIS A 160 -7.87 -1.95 -3.68
N GLN A 161 -9.13 -2.15 -4.07
CA GLN A 161 -9.51 -2.73 -5.37
C GLN A 161 -9.12 -1.81 -6.53
N TRP A 162 -9.29 -0.50 -6.39
CA TRP A 162 -8.83 0.48 -7.37
C TRP A 162 -7.33 0.36 -7.62
N LEU A 163 -6.54 0.29 -6.56
CA LEU A 163 -5.08 0.13 -6.67
C LEU A 163 -4.66 -1.18 -7.34
N ALA A 164 -5.51 -2.21 -7.30
CA ALA A 164 -5.27 -3.51 -7.94
C ALA A 164 -5.84 -3.60 -9.36
N LYS A 165 -6.35 -2.49 -9.94
CA LYS A 165 -6.99 -2.51 -11.26
C LYS A 165 -6.08 -3.12 -12.33
N GLY A 166 -6.60 -4.11 -13.04
CA GLY A 166 -5.88 -4.80 -14.12
C GLY A 166 -5.06 -6.01 -13.66
N VAL A 167 -5.05 -6.33 -12.37
CA VAL A 167 -4.40 -7.55 -11.85
C VAL A 167 -5.45 -8.64 -11.69
N GLU A 168 -5.12 -9.85 -12.13
CA GLU A 168 -5.97 -11.04 -11.96
C GLU A 168 -6.04 -11.47 -10.49
N MET A 169 -7.19 -12.06 -10.11
CA MET A 169 -7.35 -12.66 -8.79
C MET A 169 -6.45 -13.89 -8.65
N TYR A 170 -5.81 -14.01 -7.50
CA TYR A 170 -4.88 -15.10 -7.17
C TYR A 170 -3.76 -15.29 -8.21
N PRO A 171 -2.94 -14.26 -8.46
CA PRO A 171 -1.88 -14.36 -9.45
C PRO A 171 -0.92 -15.51 -9.11
N ASP A 172 -0.56 -16.31 -10.11
CA ASP A 172 0.35 -17.46 -9.95
C ASP A 172 1.80 -17.04 -9.70
N LYS A 173 2.15 -15.81 -10.08
CA LYS A 173 3.50 -15.26 -9.92
C LYS A 173 3.69 -14.59 -8.55
N PRO A 174 4.89 -14.67 -7.97
CA PRO A 174 5.25 -13.83 -6.84
C PRO A 174 5.05 -12.36 -7.19
N ILE A 175 4.59 -11.58 -6.23
CA ILE A 175 4.34 -10.15 -6.45
C ILE A 175 5.58 -9.36 -6.08
N TYR A 176 6.15 -8.65 -7.05
CA TYR A 176 7.29 -7.76 -6.86
C TYR A 176 7.00 -6.68 -5.83
N GLY A 177 7.93 -6.50 -4.90
CA GLY A 177 7.82 -5.47 -3.86
C GLY A 177 6.72 -5.68 -2.83
N ARG A 178 6.14 -6.89 -2.73
CA ARG A 178 5.14 -7.22 -1.71
C ARG A 178 5.75 -7.26 -0.32
N GLY A 179 5.23 -6.45 0.60
CA GLY A 179 5.69 -6.41 1.99
C GLY A 179 6.84 -5.43 2.21
N PHE A 180 7.67 -5.71 3.20
CA PHE A 180 8.92 -5.02 3.47
C PHE A 180 10.10 -5.90 3.07
N PRO A 181 11.25 -5.33 2.68
CA PRO A 181 12.46 -6.11 2.43
C PRO A 181 12.84 -6.91 3.68
N ALA A 182 13.45 -8.06 3.47
CA ALA A 182 14.08 -8.80 4.58
C ALA A 182 15.45 -8.18 4.87
N PRO A 183 15.66 -7.54 6.03
CA PRO A 183 16.97 -6.97 6.34
C PRO A 183 17.99 -8.08 6.57
N GLU A 184 19.25 -7.78 6.32
CA GLU A 184 20.35 -8.62 6.75
C GLU A 184 20.31 -8.78 8.28
N ARG A 185 20.56 -10.00 8.76
CA ARG A 185 20.60 -10.27 10.19
C ARG A 185 22.03 -10.06 10.69
N PRO A 186 22.24 -9.10 11.62
CA PRO A 186 23.55 -8.94 12.21
C PRO A 186 23.91 -10.15 13.07
N GLU A 187 25.20 -10.43 13.25
CA GLU A 187 25.69 -11.49 14.14
C GLU A 187 25.25 -11.26 15.60
N ALA A 188 25.19 -9.99 16.04
CA ALA A 188 24.70 -9.61 17.35
C ALA A 188 23.91 -8.30 17.30
N LEU A 189 22.83 -8.23 18.08
CA LEU A 189 22.07 -7.01 18.31
C LEU A 189 22.71 -6.22 19.48
N SER A 190 22.84 -4.91 19.33
CA SER A 190 23.36 -4.01 20.38
C SER A 190 22.34 -2.92 20.68
N TYR A 191 21.73 -2.96 21.87
CA TYR A 191 20.82 -1.94 22.36
C TYR A 191 21.49 -0.56 22.39
N ALA A 192 22.69 -0.46 22.99
CA ALA A 192 23.42 0.79 23.14
C ALA A 192 23.77 1.43 21.77
N ASN A 193 24.14 0.60 20.79
CA ASN A 193 24.39 1.10 19.44
C ASN A 193 23.10 1.55 18.76
N GLY A 194 22.00 0.82 18.95
CA GLY A 194 20.68 1.19 18.43
C GLY A 194 20.18 2.51 19.03
N GLU A 195 20.34 2.71 20.33
CA GLU A 195 19.99 3.97 21.01
C GLU A 195 20.80 5.15 20.44
N LYS A 196 22.11 4.98 20.30
CA LYS A 196 22.96 5.99 19.69
C LYS A 196 22.51 6.35 18.26
N LEU A 197 22.32 5.34 17.42
CA LEU A 197 21.87 5.54 16.03
C LEU A 197 20.51 6.21 15.97
N TYR A 198 19.58 5.86 16.87
CA TYR A 198 18.28 6.50 16.95
C TYR A 198 18.42 8.00 17.25
N GLN A 199 19.21 8.38 18.25
CA GLN A 199 19.42 9.78 18.59
C GLN A 199 20.08 10.56 17.46
N GLU A 200 21.03 9.95 16.74
CA GLU A 200 21.78 10.60 15.66
C GLU A 200 20.98 10.72 14.34
N GLN A 201 20.10 9.75 14.04
CA GLN A 201 19.49 9.61 12.70
C GLN A 201 17.96 9.79 12.70
N CYS A 202 17.29 9.40 13.78
CA CYS A 202 15.83 9.25 13.80
C CYS A 202 15.15 10.29 14.70
N ALA A 203 15.75 10.66 15.82
CA ALA A 203 15.17 11.56 16.82
C ALA A 203 14.82 12.93 16.25
N VAL A 204 15.54 13.41 15.23
CA VAL A 204 15.28 14.69 14.56
C VAL A 204 13.85 14.79 14.01
N CYS A 205 13.29 13.68 13.58
CA CYS A 205 11.90 13.62 13.09
C CYS A 205 10.95 12.98 14.11
N HIS A 206 11.41 11.94 14.82
CA HIS A 206 10.56 11.14 15.69
C HIS A 206 10.61 11.53 17.18
N SER A 207 11.32 12.60 17.54
CA SER A 207 11.59 13.09 18.90
C SER A 207 12.50 12.14 19.70
N GLU A 208 13.17 12.67 20.73
CA GLU A 208 14.16 11.93 21.54
C GLU A 208 13.58 10.67 22.19
N ASN A 209 12.31 10.73 22.60
CA ASN A 209 11.62 9.61 23.26
C ASN A 209 10.61 8.88 22.35
N GLY A 210 10.62 9.16 21.05
CA GLY A 210 9.75 8.46 20.10
C GLY A 210 8.28 8.88 20.12
N GLU A 211 7.95 10.09 20.62
CA GLU A 211 6.57 10.60 20.61
C GLU A 211 6.08 10.99 19.20
N GLY A 212 7.00 11.10 18.25
CA GLY A 212 6.72 11.65 16.92
C GLY A 212 6.55 13.17 16.95
N LEU A 213 6.08 13.73 15.85
CA LEU A 213 5.83 15.17 15.72
C LEU A 213 4.40 15.43 15.23
N GLN A 214 3.70 16.29 15.96
CA GLN A 214 2.40 16.83 15.53
C GLN A 214 2.50 18.35 15.36
N VAL A 215 1.84 18.86 14.31
CA VAL A 215 1.70 20.29 14.04
C VAL A 215 0.22 20.56 13.83
N ASP A 216 -0.35 21.47 14.61
CA ASP A 216 -1.78 21.84 14.59
C ASP A 216 -2.71 20.60 14.69
N GLY A 217 -2.36 19.63 15.53
CA GLY A 217 -3.11 18.39 15.74
C GLY A 217 -3.01 17.37 14.60
N LYS A 218 -2.16 17.63 13.61
CA LYS A 218 -1.88 16.70 12.51
C LYS A 218 -0.52 16.02 12.73
N THR A 219 -0.50 14.70 12.57
CA THR A 219 0.76 13.95 12.63
C THR A 219 1.60 14.25 11.40
N VAL A 220 2.76 14.85 11.61
CA VAL A 220 3.79 15.08 10.59
C VAL A 220 4.74 13.88 10.53
N PHE A 221 5.27 13.48 11.70
CA PHE A 221 6.04 12.26 11.84
C PHE A 221 5.39 11.36 12.88
N PRO A 222 5.09 10.09 12.55
CA PRO A 222 4.41 9.19 13.48
C PRO A 222 5.33 8.78 14.63
N ALA A 223 4.73 8.44 15.77
CA ALA A 223 5.45 7.85 16.90
C ALA A 223 5.89 6.41 16.54
N PRO A 224 7.19 6.07 16.57
CA PRO A 224 7.64 4.69 16.36
C PRO A 224 7.28 3.74 17.50
N TRP A 225 7.05 4.23 18.71
CA TRP A 225 6.61 3.46 19.88
C TRP A 225 5.75 4.30 20.84
N GLY A 226 5.29 3.70 21.93
CA GLY A 226 4.47 4.35 22.96
C GLY A 226 3.00 4.51 22.58
N ASP A 227 2.27 5.31 23.35
CA ASP A 227 0.80 5.44 23.24
C ASP A 227 0.34 6.05 21.92
N GLY A 228 1.19 6.85 21.28
CA GLY A 228 0.93 7.45 19.97
C GLY A 228 1.12 6.50 18.78
N SER A 229 1.62 5.27 19.03
CA SER A 229 1.98 4.28 18.03
C SER A 229 1.02 3.09 18.02
N ASN A 230 1.37 2.04 17.29
CA ASN A 230 0.65 0.79 17.18
C ASN A 230 0.79 -0.10 18.45
N ASN A 231 -0.14 -1.02 18.66
CA ASN A 231 -0.05 -1.98 19.77
C ASN A 231 0.75 -3.24 19.40
N TRP A 232 1.01 -4.10 20.40
CA TRP A 232 1.81 -5.32 20.26
C TRP A 232 1.27 -6.36 19.26
N GLY A 233 0.00 -6.25 18.83
CA GLY A 233 -0.59 -7.10 17.80
C GLY A 233 -0.22 -6.69 16.38
N ALA A 234 0.33 -5.50 16.16
CA ALA A 234 0.73 -5.02 14.85
C ALA A 234 1.93 -5.81 14.29
N GLY A 235 1.99 -5.96 12.97
CA GLY A 235 3.10 -6.68 12.33
C GLY A 235 4.45 -5.99 12.48
N ILE A 236 4.43 -4.65 12.50
CA ILE A 236 5.62 -3.80 12.58
C ILE A 236 6.39 -3.91 13.91
N VAL A 237 5.78 -4.40 14.98
CA VAL A 237 6.46 -4.58 16.27
C VAL A 237 7.56 -5.65 16.27
N ARG A 238 7.58 -6.51 15.25
CA ARG A 238 8.66 -7.46 15.08
C ARG A 238 9.90 -6.74 14.60
N VAL A 239 11.01 -6.91 15.32
CA VAL A 239 12.29 -6.21 15.05
C VAL A 239 12.68 -6.28 13.58
N PHE A 240 12.65 -7.47 12.96
CA PHE A 240 13.02 -7.61 11.55
C PHE A 240 11.99 -7.03 10.57
N THR A 241 10.71 -6.91 10.97
CA THR A 241 9.72 -6.21 10.14
C THR A 241 9.94 -4.70 10.20
N ALA A 242 10.23 -4.17 11.39
CA ALA A 242 10.57 -2.76 11.56
C ALA A 242 11.86 -2.40 10.82
N ALA A 243 12.90 -3.22 10.97
CA ALA A 243 14.18 -3.01 10.27
C ALA A 243 14.06 -3.06 8.74
N GLY A 244 13.16 -3.87 8.21
CA GLY A 244 12.88 -3.88 6.76
C GLY A 244 12.05 -2.69 6.30
N PHE A 245 11.38 -1.98 7.21
CA PHE A 245 10.63 -0.77 6.90
C PHE A 245 11.53 0.48 6.91
N ILE A 246 12.54 0.52 7.79
CA ILE A 246 13.50 1.62 7.93
C ILE A 246 14.53 1.59 6.79
#